data_7b08aeb9cf174b159393a04eb36a2066
#
_entry.id   7b08aeb9cf174b159393a04eb36a2066
#
_cell.length_a   1.000
_cell.length_b   1.000
_cell.length_c   1.000
_cell.angle_alpha   90.00
_cell.angle_beta   90.00
_cell.angle_gamma   90.00
#
_symmetry.space_group_name_H-M   'P 1'
#
loop_
_entity.id
_entity.type
_entity.pdbx_description
1 polymer ?
#
loop_
_entity_poly.entity_id
_entity_poly.type
_entity_poly.pdbx_seq_one_letter_code
_entity_poly.pdbx_strand_id
1 'polypeptide(L)'
;EISECLVGSEMCIRDSFYARLKDPIKAYNSVKQLLGPLSRENMFTVSPAGIAGAGEDIFAFDGNTAGAAGIAEMLLQGYDNRIELLPCLPEEWKNGSFKGLCARGGIELDASWKNAQIEQTELRASVPAEFSFRISNASAYNWKMNKKAFIPEINADGSVQISMNAGDKLTVSL
;
A
#
# COMPACT_ATOMS: atom_id res chain seq x y z
N GLU A 1 2.35 -2.14 -31.20
CA GLU A 1 1.06 -2.79 -31.55
C GLU A 1 0.49 -3.73 -30.45
N ILE A 2 1.20 -3.92 -29.34
CA ILE A 2 0.65 -4.63 -28.16
C ILE A 2 -0.05 -3.67 -27.19
N SER A 3 0.14 -2.37 -27.37
CA SER A 3 -0.38 -1.33 -26.45
C SER A 3 -1.89 -1.02 -26.61
N GLU A 4 -2.53 -1.43 -27.68
CA GLU A 4 -3.94 -1.09 -27.94
C GLU A 4 -4.95 -2.13 -27.43
N CYS A 5 -4.52 -3.36 -27.13
CA CYS A 5 -5.41 -4.45 -26.72
C CYS A 5 -5.72 -4.54 -25.21
N LEU A 6 -5.10 -3.72 -24.36
CA LEU A 6 -5.10 -3.91 -22.90
C LEU A 6 -5.49 -2.67 -22.10
N VAL A 7 -6.16 -1.67 -22.70
CA VAL A 7 -6.33 -0.34 -22.08
C VAL A 7 -7.17 -0.37 -20.79
N GLY A 8 -8.07 -1.29 -20.59
CA GLY A 8 -8.81 -1.48 -19.33
C GLY A 8 -7.94 -2.18 -18.25
N SER A 9 -7.33 -3.31 -18.59
CA SER A 9 -6.51 -4.11 -17.68
C SER A 9 -5.12 -3.52 -17.46
N GLU A 10 -4.54 -2.82 -18.45
CA GLU A 10 -3.21 -2.19 -18.31
C GLU A 10 -3.18 -1.06 -17.27
N MET A 11 -4.25 -0.28 -17.13
CA MET A 11 -4.24 0.82 -16.16
C MET A 11 -4.24 0.30 -14.72
N CYS A 12 -4.97 -0.75 -14.43
CA CYS A 12 -5.01 -1.38 -13.11
C CYS A 12 -3.70 -2.07 -12.73
N ILE A 13 -3.02 -2.65 -13.72
CA ILE A 13 -1.68 -3.23 -13.55
C ILE A 13 -0.64 -2.13 -13.35
N ARG A 14 -0.76 -1.00 -14.04
CA ARG A 14 0.15 0.15 -13.93
C ARG A 14 0.17 0.77 -12.54
N ASP A 15 -0.97 0.86 -11.86
CA ASP A 15 -1.08 1.42 -10.52
C ASP A 15 -0.21 0.63 -9.54
N SER A 16 -0.41 -0.68 -9.45
CA SER A 16 0.38 -1.57 -8.63
C SER A 16 1.85 -1.63 -9.08
N PHE A 17 2.11 -1.55 -10.39
CA PHE A 17 3.46 -1.56 -10.93
C PHE A 17 4.24 -0.30 -10.54
N TYR A 18 3.66 0.89 -10.71
CA TYR A 18 4.30 2.14 -10.29
C TYR A 18 4.44 2.25 -8.78
N ALA A 19 3.48 1.73 -8.01
CA ALA A 19 3.59 1.63 -6.57
C ALA A 19 4.80 0.78 -6.15
N ARG A 20 5.01 -0.38 -6.78
CA ARG A 20 6.16 -1.26 -6.53
C ARG A 20 7.49 -0.68 -7.01
N LEU A 21 7.48 0.09 -8.09
CA LEU A 21 8.64 0.84 -8.56
C LEU A 21 8.94 2.08 -7.71
N LYS A 22 8.07 2.40 -6.74
CA LYS A 22 8.16 3.57 -5.86
C LYS A 22 8.21 4.89 -6.64
N ASP A 23 7.39 4.98 -7.70
CA ASP A 23 7.16 6.20 -8.46
C ASP A 23 5.79 6.79 -8.03
N PRO A 24 5.74 7.63 -6.98
CA PRO A 24 4.49 8.12 -6.42
C PRO A 24 3.72 9.03 -7.37
N ILE A 25 4.43 9.72 -8.27
CA ILE A 25 3.79 10.62 -9.23
C ILE A 25 3.00 9.81 -10.26
N LYS A 26 3.62 8.77 -10.84
CA LYS A 26 2.94 7.93 -11.82
C LYS A 26 1.85 7.07 -11.19
N ALA A 27 2.12 6.49 -10.01
CA ALA A 27 1.11 5.72 -9.27
C ALA A 27 -0.13 6.58 -8.98
N TYR A 28 0.06 7.78 -8.44
CA TYR A 28 -1.05 8.69 -8.14
C TYR A 28 -1.80 9.17 -9.39
N ASN A 29 -1.08 9.45 -10.48
CA ASN A 29 -1.72 9.82 -11.74
C ASN A 29 -2.58 8.66 -12.30
N SER A 30 -2.12 7.42 -12.18
CA SER A 30 -2.92 6.25 -12.56
C SER A 30 -4.18 6.14 -11.70
N VAL A 31 -4.06 6.29 -10.37
CA VAL A 31 -5.23 6.32 -9.46
C VAL A 31 -6.22 7.42 -9.86
N LYS A 32 -5.74 8.63 -10.18
CA LYS A 32 -6.62 9.72 -10.65
C LYS A 32 -7.34 9.38 -11.97
N GLN A 33 -6.66 8.74 -12.90
CA GLN A 33 -7.28 8.30 -14.16
C GLN A 33 -8.37 7.26 -13.91
N LEU A 34 -8.11 6.32 -13.00
CA LEU A 34 -9.07 5.29 -12.66
C LEU A 34 -10.32 5.87 -11.96
N LEU A 35 -10.12 6.68 -10.93
CA LEU A 35 -11.21 7.24 -10.11
C LEU A 35 -11.96 8.40 -10.81
N GLY A 36 -11.35 9.03 -11.81
CA GLY A 36 -11.95 10.11 -12.58
C GLY A 36 -12.64 9.61 -13.86
N PRO A 37 -11.97 9.70 -15.02
CA PRO A 37 -12.63 9.43 -16.31
C PRO A 37 -13.12 8.00 -16.50
N LEU A 38 -12.52 7.02 -15.80
CA LEU A 38 -12.87 5.61 -15.94
C LEU A 38 -13.86 5.10 -14.89
N SER A 39 -14.30 5.92 -13.94
CA SER A 39 -15.32 5.56 -12.96
C SER A 39 -16.64 6.24 -13.25
N ARG A 40 -17.74 5.56 -12.97
CA ARG A 40 -19.10 6.09 -13.02
C ARG A 40 -19.56 6.52 -11.63
N GLU A 41 -20.69 7.23 -11.54
CA GLU A 41 -21.25 7.72 -10.27
C GLU A 41 -21.49 6.61 -9.22
N ASN A 42 -21.73 5.38 -9.69
CA ASN A 42 -21.89 4.20 -8.84
C ASN A 42 -20.55 3.54 -8.44
N MET A 43 -19.43 4.22 -8.69
CA MET A 43 -18.07 3.73 -8.44
C MET A 43 -17.65 2.50 -9.27
N PHE A 44 -18.42 2.13 -10.29
CA PHE A 44 -18.00 1.08 -11.22
C PHE A 44 -17.02 1.64 -12.24
N THR A 45 -15.92 0.95 -12.44
CA THR A 45 -14.97 1.28 -13.49
C THR A 45 -15.40 0.72 -14.82
N VAL A 46 -15.10 1.45 -15.88
CA VAL A 46 -15.45 1.08 -17.25
C VAL A 46 -14.26 1.14 -18.19
N SER A 47 -14.27 0.28 -19.18
CA SER A 47 -13.48 0.43 -20.40
C SER A 47 -14.30 1.25 -21.38
N PRO A 48 -13.81 2.42 -21.85
CA PRO A 48 -14.57 3.27 -22.76
C PRO A 48 -14.91 2.60 -24.09
N ALA A 49 -16.00 3.06 -24.72
CA ALA A 49 -16.37 2.66 -26.07
C ALA A 49 -15.22 2.84 -27.06
N GLY A 50 -15.12 1.95 -28.04
CA GLY A 50 -14.03 1.91 -29.02
C GLY A 50 -12.80 1.12 -28.58
N ILE A 51 -12.71 0.74 -27.31
CA ILE A 51 -11.64 -0.10 -26.78
C ILE A 51 -12.07 -1.56 -26.84
N ALA A 52 -11.16 -2.45 -27.20
CA ALA A 52 -11.43 -3.89 -27.40
C ALA A 52 -12.61 -4.19 -28.35
N GLY A 53 -12.93 -3.28 -29.29
CA GLY A 53 -14.01 -3.46 -30.26
C GLY A 53 -15.42 -3.25 -29.69
N ALA A 54 -15.56 -2.75 -28.49
CA ALA A 54 -16.86 -2.47 -27.87
C ALA A 54 -17.50 -1.20 -28.48
N GLY A 55 -18.78 -1.27 -28.80
CA GLY A 55 -19.56 -0.10 -29.27
C GLY A 55 -20.00 0.84 -28.15
N GLU A 56 -19.96 0.38 -26.90
CA GLU A 56 -20.40 1.07 -25.70
C GLU A 56 -19.37 0.88 -24.56
N ASP A 57 -19.51 1.67 -23.49
CA ASP A 57 -18.73 1.50 -22.26
C ASP A 57 -18.99 0.13 -21.63
N ILE A 58 -17.95 -0.63 -21.37
CA ILE A 58 -18.06 -1.96 -20.75
C ILE A 58 -17.61 -1.88 -19.30
N PHE A 59 -18.34 -2.52 -18.39
CA PHE A 59 -17.90 -2.67 -17.01
C PHE A 59 -16.58 -3.43 -16.93
N ALA A 60 -15.61 -2.83 -16.25
CA ALA A 60 -14.26 -3.37 -16.06
C ALA A 60 -14.06 -3.76 -14.58
N PHE A 61 -14.43 -5.00 -14.23
CA PHE A 61 -14.30 -5.51 -12.86
C PHE A 61 -12.87 -5.45 -12.32
N ASP A 62 -11.90 -5.72 -13.17
CA ASP A 62 -10.47 -5.61 -12.86
C ASP A 62 -10.08 -4.20 -12.42
N GLY A 63 -10.68 -3.15 -12.99
CA GLY A 63 -10.48 -1.77 -12.56
C GLY A 63 -10.87 -1.54 -11.09
N ASN A 64 -12.01 -2.08 -10.67
CA ASN A 64 -12.46 -1.95 -9.29
C ASN A 64 -11.56 -2.68 -8.31
N THR A 65 -11.12 -3.90 -8.64
CA THR A 65 -10.31 -4.72 -7.75
C THR A 65 -8.85 -4.28 -7.72
N ALA A 66 -8.24 -4.05 -8.88
CA ALA A 66 -6.85 -3.68 -8.98
C ALA A 66 -6.58 -2.23 -8.55
N GLY A 67 -7.52 -1.32 -8.75
CA GLY A 67 -7.40 0.06 -8.25
C GLY A 67 -7.31 0.11 -6.72
N ALA A 68 -8.17 -0.62 -6.03
CA ALA A 68 -8.10 -0.74 -4.57
C ALA A 68 -6.77 -1.37 -4.10
N ALA A 69 -6.33 -2.43 -4.79
CA ALA A 69 -5.04 -3.06 -4.51
C ALA A 69 -3.86 -2.12 -4.78
N GLY A 70 -3.90 -1.33 -5.87
CA GLY A 70 -2.88 -0.34 -6.20
C GLY A 70 -2.74 0.74 -5.12
N ILE A 71 -3.86 1.26 -4.62
CA ILE A 71 -3.86 2.21 -3.50
C ILE A 71 -3.25 1.57 -2.24
N ALA A 72 -3.63 0.33 -1.92
CA ALA A 72 -3.08 -0.39 -0.79
C ALA A 72 -1.56 -0.59 -0.92
N GLU A 73 -1.06 -0.95 -2.11
CA GLU A 73 0.37 -1.10 -2.42
C GLU A 73 1.16 0.24 -2.32
N MET A 74 0.52 1.38 -2.51
CA MET A 74 1.14 2.68 -2.28
C MET A 74 1.36 2.95 -0.79
N LEU A 75 0.51 2.41 0.08
CA LEU A 75 0.52 2.63 1.52
C LEU A 75 1.26 1.53 2.30
N LEU A 76 1.18 0.28 1.83
CA LEU A 76 1.75 -0.88 2.50
C LEU A 76 2.19 -1.93 1.49
N GLN A 77 3.47 -2.31 1.52
CA GLN A 77 3.98 -3.42 0.74
C GLN A 77 4.46 -4.56 1.65
N GLY A 78 4.07 -5.80 1.31
CA GLY A 78 4.45 -7.00 2.05
C GLY A 78 4.82 -8.14 1.10
N TYR A 79 6.13 -8.39 0.88
CA TYR A 79 6.66 -9.49 0.07
C TYR A 79 8.03 -9.94 0.60
N ASP A 80 8.38 -11.18 0.35
CA ASP A 80 9.66 -11.78 0.75
C ASP A 80 10.03 -11.55 2.23
N ASN A 81 9.05 -11.77 3.12
CA ASN A 81 9.18 -11.49 4.56
C ASN A 81 9.62 -10.05 4.89
N ARG A 82 9.34 -9.13 3.99
CA ARG A 82 9.57 -7.69 4.20
C ARG A 82 8.25 -6.95 4.20
N ILE A 83 8.08 -6.07 5.17
CA ILE A 83 6.94 -5.15 5.27
C ILE A 83 7.48 -3.73 5.20
N GLU A 84 6.99 -2.94 4.27
CA GLU A 84 7.39 -1.54 4.09
C GLU A 84 6.16 -0.63 4.18
N LEU A 85 6.25 0.35 5.07
CA LEU A 85 5.18 1.30 5.35
C LEU A 85 5.39 2.59 4.55
N LEU A 86 4.34 3.05 3.87
CA LEU A 86 4.30 4.23 3.00
C LEU A 86 5.40 4.25 1.91
N PRO A 87 5.60 3.12 1.18
CA PRO A 87 6.70 3.01 0.21
C PRO A 87 6.56 3.94 -0.99
N CYS A 88 5.32 4.37 -1.31
CA CYS A 88 5.01 5.14 -2.52
C CYS A 88 3.97 6.23 -2.23
N LEU A 89 4.24 7.07 -1.21
CA LEU A 89 3.33 8.11 -0.76
C LEU A 89 3.42 9.34 -1.69
N PRO A 90 2.34 9.74 -2.39
CA PRO A 90 2.31 10.97 -3.17
C PRO A 90 2.23 12.21 -2.26
N GLU A 91 2.65 13.36 -2.76
CA GLU A 91 2.65 14.62 -1.99
C GLU A 91 1.23 15.02 -1.54
N GLU A 92 0.23 14.71 -2.35
CA GLU A 92 -1.18 14.99 -2.05
C GLU A 92 -1.69 14.22 -0.83
N TRP A 93 -1.08 13.08 -0.50
CA TRP A 93 -1.45 12.25 0.65
C TRP A 93 -0.49 12.42 1.84
N LYS A 94 0.18 13.56 1.96
CA LYS A 94 1.12 13.84 3.05
C LYS A 94 0.52 13.75 4.46
N ASN A 95 -0.80 13.77 4.60
CA ASN A 95 -1.50 13.52 5.85
C ASN A 95 -2.56 12.44 5.62
N GLY A 96 -2.66 11.49 6.52
CA GLY A 96 -3.62 10.43 6.39
C GLY A 96 -3.54 9.35 7.45
N SER A 97 -4.41 8.38 7.31
CA SER A 97 -4.42 7.18 8.15
C SER A 97 -5.10 6.04 7.42
N PHE A 98 -4.75 4.83 7.80
CA PHE A 98 -5.50 3.62 7.44
C PHE A 98 -5.60 2.68 8.63
N LYS A 99 -6.55 1.75 8.56
CA LYS A 99 -6.73 0.69 9.55
C LYS A 99 -6.99 -0.63 8.85
N GLY A 100 -6.44 -1.70 9.44
CA GLY A 100 -6.72 -3.07 9.03
C GLY A 100 -6.09 -3.49 7.69
N LEU A 101 -5.05 -2.80 7.19
CA LEU A 101 -4.33 -3.31 6.04
C LEU A 101 -3.52 -4.55 6.44
N CYS A 102 -3.62 -5.60 5.61
CA CYS A 102 -2.97 -6.87 5.87
C CYS A 102 -1.72 -7.04 5.00
N ALA A 103 -0.61 -7.40 5.63
CA ALA A 103 0.59 -7.87 4.97
C ALA A 103 0.66 -9.41 5.01
N ARG A 104 1.46 -9.99 4.12
CA ARG A 104 1.70 -11.43 4.14
C ARG A 104 2.33 -11.87 5.46
N GLY A 105 2.07 -13.10 5.89
CA GLY A 105 2.54 -13.64 7.16
C GLY A 105 1.59 -13.37 8.34
N GLY A 106 0.33 -12.98 8.06
CA GLY A 106 -0.69 -12.80 9.09
C GLY A 106 -0.50 -11.54 9.94
N ILE A 107 0.10 -10.52 9.37
CA ILE A 107 0.31 -9.22 10.02
C ILE A 107 -0.74 -8.23 9.53
N GLU A 108 -1.48 -7.64 10.46
CA GLU A 108 -2.42 -6.56 10.23
C GLU A 108 -1.84 -5.25 10.78
N LEU A 109 -2.00 -4.15 10.02
CA LEU A 109 -1.45 -2.84 10.38
C LEU A 109 -2.51 -1.76 10.41
N ASP A 110 -2.33 -0.87 11.39
CA ASP A 110 -2.94 0.47 11.41
C ASP A 110 -1.80 1.49 11.34
N ALA A 111 -2.01 2.60 10.67
CA ALA A 111 -1.04 3.70 10.64
C ALA A 111 -1.72 5.06 10.54
N SER A 112 -1.10 6.07 11.13
CA SER A 112 -1.40 7.48 10.92
C SER A 112 -0.12 8.25 10.64
N TRP A 113 -0.20 9.24 9.76
CA TRP A 113 0.93 10.07 9.39
C TRP A 113 0.51 11.51 9.14
N LYS A 114 1.47 12.41 9.34
CA LYS A 114 1.33 13.84 9.12
C LYS A 114 2.61 14.39 8.50
N ASN A 115 2.47 15.25 7.48
CA ASN A 115 3.60 15.77 6.70
C ASN A 115 4.54 14.67 6.19
N ALA A 116 3.96 13.57 5.69
CA ALA A 116 4.66 12.36 5.23
C ALA A 116 5.50 11.65 6.32
N GLN A 117 5.33 11.99 7.58
CA GLN A 117 6.01 11.36 8.72
C GLN A 117 5.00 10.54 9.52
N ILE A 118 5.33 9.31 9.84
CA ILE A 118 4.50 8.45 10.68
C ILE A 118 4.37 9.07 12.08
N GLU A 119 3.14 9.27 12.54
CA GLU A 119 2.86 9.62 13.93
C GLU A 119 2.76 8.38 14.79
N GLN A 120 2.04 7.39 14.29
CA GLN A 120 1.86 6.10 14.98
C GLN A 120 1.58 5.00 13.98
N THR A 121 2.12 3.82 14.25
CA THR A 121 1.70 2.57 13.60
C THR A 121 1.60 1.45 14.62
N GLU A 122 0.67 0.54 14.37
CA GLU A 122 0.42 -0.62 15.19
C GLU A 122 0.36 -1.86 14.31
N LEU A 123 1.16 -2.86 14.63
CA LEU A 123 1.18 -4.15 13.95
C LEU A 123 0.62 -5.21 14.89
N ARG A 124 -0.25 -6.07 14.38
CA ARG A 124 -0.87 -7.19 15.09
C ARG A 124 -0.56 -8.48 14.35
N ALA A 125 -0.02 -9.47 15.04
CA ALA A 125 0.29 -10.78 14.49
C ALA A 125 -0.84 -11.77 14.80
N SER A 126 -1.44 -12.38 13.78
CA SER A 126 -2.44 -13.44 13.93
C SER A 126 -1.83 -14.84 14.04
N VAL A 127 -0.62 -15.00 13.53
CA VAL A 127 0.21 -16.20 13.59
C VAL A 127 1.65 -15.80 13.93
N PRO A 128 2.52 -16.72 14.39
CA PRO A 128 3.94 -16.43 14.56
C PRO A 128 4.55 -15.97 13.23
N ALA A 129 5.29 -14.87 13.26
CA ALA A 129 5.87 -14.26 12.06
C ALA A 129 7.24 -13.65 12.33
N GLU A 130 8.14 -13.81 11.37
CA GLU A 130 9.43 -13.13 11.32
C GLU A 130 9.53 -12.36 10.01
N PHE A 131 9.83 -11.08 10.11
CA PHE A 131 9.89 -10.19 8.95
C PHE A 131 10.83 -9.01 9.19
N SER A 132 11.30 -8.44 8.07
CA SER A 132 12.03 -7.17 8.07
C SER A 132 11.01 -6.04 7.92
N PHE A 133 10.92 -5.15 8.91
CA PHE A 133 10.03 -3.98 8.87
C PHE A 133 10.80 -2.73 8.48
N ARG A 134 10.32 -2.05 7.45
CA ARG A 134 10.92 -0.80 6.96
C ARG A 134 9.99 0.38 7.19
N ILE A 135 10.52 1.36 7.91
CA ILE A 135 9.89 2.65 8.20
C ILE A 135 10.95 3.75 8.09
N SER A 136 10.61 4.87 7.46
CA SER A 136 11.56 6.00 7.36
C SER A 136 11.96 6.49 8.75
N ASN A 137 13.26 6.75 8.97
CA ASN A 137 13.81 7.25 10.25
C ASN A 137 13.48 6.36 11.46
N ALA A 138 13.63 5.04 11.34
CA ALA A 138 13.32 4.06 12.38
C ALA A 138 13.87 4.41 13.78
N SER A 139 15.03 5.08 13.86
CA SER A 139 15.68 5.51 15.09
C SER A 139 14.97 6.66 15.83
N ALA A 140 14.08 7.39 15.15
CA ALA A 140 13.37 8.52 15.73
C ALA A 140 12.13 8.12 16.53
N TYR A 141 11.73 6.83 16.46
CA TYR A 141 10.49 6.36 17.05
C TYR A 141 10.71 5.62 18.38
N ASN A 142 9.68 5.69 19.21
CA ASN A 142 9.54 4.86 20.41
C ASN A 142 8.85 3.54 20.01
N TRP A 143 9.51 2.43 20.29
CA TRP A 143 9.04 1.09 19.95
C TRP A 143 8.56 0.37 21.21
N LYS A 144 7.41 -0.28 21.15
CA LYS A 144 6.85 -1.07 22.24
C LYS A 144 6.28 -2.38 21.72
N MET A 145 6.75 -3.50 22.25
CA MET A 145 6.18 -4.82 22.06
C MET A 145 5.30 -5.17 23.26
N ASN A 146 3.99 -5.42 23.05
CA ASN A 146 3.05 -5.74 24.13
C ASN A 146 3.09 -4.70 25.27
N LYS A 147 3.13 -3.41 24.93
CA LYS A 147 3.25 -2.25 25.83
C LYS A 147 4.59 -2.12 26.59
N LYS A 148 5.54 -3.06 26.43
CA LYS A 148 6.89 -2.98 26.99
C LYS A 148 7.85 -2.34 25.99
N ALA A 149 8.81 -1.57 26.50
CA ALA A 149 9.83 -0.98 25.64
C ALA A 149 10.54 -2.06 24.82
N PHE A 150 10.69 -1.82 23.54
CA PHE A 150 11.39 -2.65 22.57
C PHE A 150 12.52 -1.82 21.96
N ILE A 151 13.72 -2.34 21.95
CA ILE A 151 14.88 -1.67 21.35
C ILE A 151 15.13 -2.35 20.00
N PRO A 152 14.83 -1.67 18.87
CA PRO A 152 15.02 -2.25 17.55
C PRO A 152 16.50 -2.32 17.18
N GLU A 153 16.91 -3.43 16.58
CA GLU A 153 18.18 -3.49 15.84
C GLU A 153 17.95 -2.98 14.44
N ILE A 154 18.53 -1.82 14.14
CA ILE A 154 18.38 -1.16 12.83
C ILE A 154 19.51 -1.63 11.93
N ASN A 155 19.14 -2.29 10.84
CA ASN A 155 20.09 -2.75 9.83
C ASN A 155 20.68 -1.58 9.03
N ALA A 156 21.75 -1.84 8.28
CA ALA A 156 22.41 -0.85 7.46
C ALA A 156 21.48 -0.26 6.34
N ASP A 157 20.47 -1.01 5.91
CA ASP A 157 19.45 -0.57 4.95
C ASP A 157 18.28 0.19 5.60
N GLY A 158 18.33 0.46 6.92
CA GLY A 158 17.30 1.14 7.69
C GLY A 158 16.10 0.27 8.07
N SER A 159 16.14 -1.03 7.79
CA SER A 159 15.10 -1.98 8.22
C SER A 159 15.34 -2.48 9.65
N VAL A 160 14.28 -2.97 10.27
CA VAL A 160 14.28 -3.56 11.62
C VAL A 160 13.80 -5.01 11.53
N GLN A 161 14.59 -5.95 12.06
CA GLN A 161 14.15 -7.34 12.14
C GLN A 161 13.17 -7.51 13.30
N ILE A 162 11.98 -8.02 13.00
CA ILE A 162 10.89 -8.22 13.95
C ILE A 162 10.53 -9.70 14.01
N SER A 163 10.39 -10.22 15.24
CA SER A 163 9.79 -11.52 15.51
C SER A 163 8.59 -11.32 16.44
N MET A 164 7.44 -11.86 16.06
CA MET A 164 6.17 -11.75 16.78
C MET A 164 5.54 -13.13 16.93
N ASN A 165 4.98 -13.42 18.09
CA ASN A 165 4.11 -14.57 18.29
C ASN A 165 2.66 -14.22 17.93
N ALA A 166 1.81 -15.24 17.79
CA ALA A 166 0.38 -15.01 17.62
C ALA A 166 -0.19 -14.21 18.81
N GLY A 167 -0.92 -13.16 18.52
CA GLY A 167 -1.49 -12.23 19.51
C GLY A 167 -0.57 -11.10 19.93
N ASP A 168 0.68 -11.09 19.51
CA ASP A 168 1.59 -9.98 19.80
C ASP A 168 1.18 -8.70 19.08
N LYS A 169 1.51 -7.58 19.74
CA LYS A 169 1.21 -6.23 19.28
C LYS A 169 2.47 -5.36 19.37
N LEU A 170 2.91 -4.87 18.22
CA LEU A 170 4.02 -3.91 18.12
C LEU A 170 3.44 -2.52 17.86
N THR A 171 3.81 -1.57 18.70
CA THR A 171 3.44 -0.16 18.51
C THR A 171 4.69 0.66 18.28
N VAL A 172 4.66 1.51 17.26
CA VAL A 172 5.75 2.44 16.92
C VAL A 172 5.15 3.84 16.87
N SER A 173 5.70 4.77 17.62
CA SER A 173 5.19 6.16 17.70
C SER A 173 6.33 7.16 17.86
N LEU A 174 6.11 8.39 17.42
CA LEU A 174 7.00 9.53 17.68
C LEU A 174 7.12 9.82 19.18
#